data_d1bc2d1680c3e80ce02b189d687722ce
#
_entry.id   d1bc2d1680c3e80ce02b189d687722ce
#
_cell.length_a   1.000
_cell.length_b   1.000
_cell.length_c   1.000
_cell.angle_alpha   90.00
_cell.angle_beta   90.00
_cell.angle_gamma   90.00
#
_symmetry.space_group_name_H-M   'P 1'
#
loop_
_entity.id
_entity.type
_entity.pdbx_description
1 polymer ?
#
loop_
_entity_poly.entity_id
_entity_poly.type
_entity_poly.pdbx_seq_one_letter_code
_entity_poly.pdbx_strand_id
1 'polypeptide(L)'
;MAPKFNDKLKSFKPITLTELNSTASFLKRIDRKFLLNSKQFSDILSDLKEQFQVLEIAWKKVFEYDNVYMDTKDYLFYNQHQNKLKSRTKVRTRYYVDSNLAFFEYKQKNDGITSKYRYQFPSEEHGFMTRGKKRFFDWVWQSVYSWEKAPEISPSIKTNYKRITMVSKNWEE
;
A
#
# COMPACT_ATOMS: atom_id res chain seq x y z
N MET A 1 16.88 -17.99 -10.63
CA MET A 1 15.76 -18.14 -11.59
C MET A 1 14.56 -17.36 -11.08
N ALA A 2 14.11 -16.33 -11.79
CA ALA A 2 12.82 -15.71 -11.46
C ALA A 2 11.73 -16.77 -11.67
N PRO A 3 10.86 -16.98 -10.70
CA PRO A 3 9.88 -18.04 -10.80
C PRO A 3 8.92 -17.80 -11.97
N LYS A 4 8.50 -18.88 -12.62
CA LYS A 4 7.53 -18.92 -13.74
C LYS A 4 6.13 -18.36 -13.40
N PHE A 5 6.02 -17.41 -12.45
CA PHE A 5 4.75 -16.83 -12.06
C PHE A 5 4.11 -16.00 -13.16
N ASN A 6 4.92 -15.31 -13.97
CA ASN A 6 4.41 -14.51 -15.07
C ASN A 6 3.63 -15.35 -16.09
N ASP A 7 4.05 -16.58 -16.36
CA ASP A 7 3.34 -17.46 -17.29
C ASP A 7 2.00 -17.93 -16.74
N LYS A 8 1.95 -18.26 -15.45
CA LYS A 8 0.69 -18.60 -14.78
C LYS A 8 -0.29 -17.42 -14.74
N LEU A 9 0.22 -16.20 -14.54
CA LEU A 9 -0.60 -14.99 -14.52
C LEU A 9 -1.22 -14.65 -15.87
N LYS A 10 -0.62 -15.09 -17.00
CA LYS A 10 -1.20 -14.90 -18.34
C LYS A 10 -2.56 -15.60 -18.48
N SER A 11 -2.78 -16.71 -17.80
CA SER A 11 -4.02 -17.47 -17.86
C SER A 11 -5.19 -16.87 -17.06
N PHE A 12 -4.93 -15.86 -16.22
CA PHE A 12 -5.99 -15.16 -15.47
C PHE A 12 -6.71 -14.13 -16.35
N LYS A 13 -8.03 -14.07 -16.22
CA LYS A 13 -8.83 -12.99 -16.81
C LYS A 13 -8.34 -11.65 -16.24
N PRO A 14 -8.00 -10.66 -17.10
CA PRO A 14 -7.61 -9.34 -16.61
C PRO A 14 -8.82 -8.56 -16.08
N ILE A 15 -8.55 -7.64 -15.16
CA ILE A 15 -9.46 -6.57 -14.73
C ILE A 15 -8.71 -5.23 -14.81
N THR A 16 -9.36 -4.20 -15.31
CA THR A 16 -8.78 -2.84 -15.39
C THR A 16 -8.81 -2.15 -14.03
N LEU A 17 -8.00 -1.10 -13.88
CA LEU A 17 -8.00 -0.29 -12.65
C LEU A 17 -9.35 0.40 -12.42
N THR A 18 -10.02 0.82 -13.48
CA THR A 18 -11.34 1.47 -13.40
C THR A 18 -12.39 0.50 -12.90
N GLU A 19 -12.47 -0.69 -13.48
CA GLU A 19 -13.39 -1.76 -13.03
C GLU A 19 -13.09 -2.17 -11.59
N LEU A 20 -11.81 -2.35 -11.24
CA LEU A 20 -11.41 -2.69 -9.87
C LEU A 20 -11.86 -1.62 -8.86
N ASN A 21 -11.70 -0.36 -9.18
CA ASN A 21 -12.10 0.74 -8.30
C ASN A 21 -13.63 0.84 -8.16
N SER A 22 -14.40 0.63 -9.23
CA SER A 22 -15.85 0.66 -9.16
C SER A 22 -16.40 -0.49 -8.30
N THR A 23 -15.74 -1.65 -8.33
CA THR A 23 -16.19 -2.86 -7.62
C THR A 23 -15.72 -2.88 -6.17
N ALA A 24 -14.51 -2.41 -5.87
CA ALA A 24 -13.83 -2.66 -4.59
C ALA A 24 -13.62 -1.42 -3.71
N SER A 25 -14.10 -0.23 -4.11
CA SER A 25 -13.77 1.03 -3.41
C SER A 25 -14.42 1.19 -2.02
N PHE A 26 -15.56 0.57 -1.77
CA PHE A 26 -16.38 0.81 -0.57
C PHE A 26 -16.54 -0.39 0.37
N LEU A 27 -15.79 -1.46 0.19
CA LEU A 27 -15.97 -2.67 0.96
C LEU A 27 -15.41 -2.56 2.38
N LYS A 28 -16.24 -2.86 3.38
CA LYS A 28 -15.77 -3.26 4.70
C LYS A 28 -15.02 -4.58 4.53
N ARG A 29 -13.78 -4.64 4.98
CA ARG A 29 -12.96 -5.84 4.78
C ARG A 29 -12.19 -6.23 6.03
N ILE A 30 -11.98 -7.53 6.16
CA ILE A 30 -11.08 -8.12 7.13
C ILE A 30 -9.80 -8.51 6.39
N ASP A 31 -8.65 -7.99 6.83
CA ASP A 31 -7.35 -8.34 6.28
C ASP A 31 -6.78 -9.55 7.02
N ARG A 32 -6.58 -10.66 6.31
CA ARG A 32 -5.80 -11.82 6.78
C ARG A 32 -4.49 -11.90 6.02
N LYS A 33 -3.42 -12.30 6.70
CA LYS A 33 -2.08 -12.39 6.11
C LYS A 33 -1.51 -13.78 6.29
N PHE A 34 -0.96 -14.32 5.20
CA PHE A 34 -0.33 -15.63 5.16
C PHE A 34 1.08 -15.49 4.60
N LEU A 35 2.02 -16.23 5.16
CA LEU A 35 3.37 -16.38 4.61
C LEU A 35 3.41 -17.66 3.78
N LEU A 36 3.86 -17.55 2.54
CA LEU A 36 3.95 -18.65 1.60
C LEU A 36 5.36 -18.71 1.01
N ASN A 37 5.88 -19.91 0.80
CA ASN A 37 7.07 -20.08 -0.03
C ASN A 37 6.69 -20.03 -1.53
N SER A 38 7.69 -19.94 -2.41
CA SER A 38 7.49 -19.80 -3.86
C SER A 38 6.71 -20.97 -4.47
N LYS A 39 6.89 -22.20 -3.97
CA LYS A 39 6.15 -23.38 -4.46
C LYS A 39 4.68 -23.29 -4.07
N GLN A 40 4.38 -23.06 -2.78
CA GLN A 40 3.02 -22.88 -2.28
C GLN A 40 2.28 -21.75 -3.01
N PHE A 41 2.94 -20.62 -3.25
CA PHE A 41 2.35 -19.52 -4.02
C PHE A 41 2.04 -19.95 -5.46
N SER A 42 2.95 -20.66 -6.11
CA SER A 42 2.73 -21.19 -7.46
C SER A 42 1.56 -22.18 -7.54
N ASP A 43 1.44 -23.06 -6.55
CA ASP A 43 0.36 -24.05 -6.50
C ASP A 43 -1.00 -23.34 -6.33
N ILE A 44 -1.10 -22.42 -5.36
CA ILE A 44 -2.32 -21.63 -5.12
C ILE A 44 -2.74 -20.82 -6.36
N LEU A 45 -1.81 -20.25 -7.13
CA LEU A 45 -2.16 -19.52 -8.35
C LEU A 45 -2.91 -20.39 -9.36
N SER A 46 -2.57 -21.68 -9.45
CA SER A 46 -3.27 -22.60 -10.35
C SER A 46 -4.72 -22.82 -9.95
N ASP A 47 -4.99 -22.88 -8.64
CA ASP A 47 -6.34 -23.10 -8.09
C ASP A 47 -7.22 -21.85 -8.17
N LEU A 48 -6.59 -20.65 -8.06
CA LEU A 48 -7.33 -19.38 -8.01
C LEU A 48 -7.79 -18.87 -9.38
N LYS A 49 -7.24 -19.37 -10.49
CA LYS A 49 -7.45 -18.76 -11.82
C LYS A 49 -8.92 -18.78 -12.25
N GLU A 50 -9.71 -19.79 -11.86
CA GLU A 50 -11.13 -19.88 -12.20
C GLU A 50 -12.00 -18.93 -11.37
N GLN A 51 -11.55 -18.57 -10.16
CA GLN A 51 -12.31 -17.78 -9.20
C GLN A 51 -11.93 -16.31 -9.17
N PHE A 52 -10.74 -15.95 -9.67
CA PHE A 52 -10.19 -14.61 -9.56
C PHE A 52 -9.81 -13.99 -10.90
N GLN A 53 -9.93 -12.68 -10.96
CA GLN A 53 -9.34 -11.83 -12.00
C GLN A 53 -8.09 -11.15 -11.45
N VAL A 54 -7.16 -10.77 -12.34
CA VAL A 54 -5.91 -10.10 -11.97
C VAL A 54 -5.87 -8.70 -12.56
N LEU A 55 -5.54 -7.71 -11.74
CA LEU A 55 -5.34 -6.34 -12.21
C LEU A 55 -4.26 -6.31 -13.31
N GLU A 56 -4.64 -5.73 -14.44
CA GLU A 56 -3.74 -5.50 -15.57
C GLU A 56 -3.73 -4.01 -15.93
N ILE A 57 -2.54 -3.43 -16.01
CA ILE A 57 -2.31 -2.04 -16.45
C ILE A 57 -1.16 -2.09 -17.48
N ALA A 58 -1.40 -1.58 -18.68
CA ALA A 58 -0.41 -1.58 -19.78
C ALA A 58 0.27 -2.96 -19.95
N TRP A 59 -0.53 -4.03 -20.01
CA TRP A 59 -0.12 -5.44 -20.18
C TRP A 59 0.71 -6.02 -19.03
N LYS A 60 0.85 -5.29 -17.91
CA LYS A 60 1.51 -5.77 -16.70
C LYS A 60 0.50 -6.22 -15.65
N LYS A 61 0.82 -7.33 -14.98
CA LYS A 61 0.04 -7.92 -13.86
C LYS A 61 0.82 -7.96 -12.55
N VAL A 62 2.11 -7.66 -12.61
CA VAL A 62 3.01 -7.59 -11.45
C VAL A 62 3.57 -6.18 -11.39
N PHE A 63 3.33 -5.48 -10.30
CA PHE A 63 3.69 -4.08 -10.13
C PHE A 63 4.75 -3.92 -9.04
N GLU A 64 5.74 -3.06 -9.31
CA GLU A 64 6.81 -2.78 -8.36
C GLU A 64 6.49 -1.54 -7.53
N TYR A 65 6.70 -1.69 -6.22
CA TYR A 65 6.45 -0.65 -5.22
C TYR A 65 7.72 -0.35 -4.47
N ASP A 66 8.16 0.89 -4.52
CA ASP A 66 9.22 1.41 -3.66
C ASP A 66 8.59 2.29 -2.56
N ASN A 67 8.93 2.04 -1.31
CA ASN A 67 8.40 2.80 -0.19
C ASN A 67 9.52 3.21 0.75
N VAL A 68 9.46 4.45 1.19
CA VAL A 68 10.29 4.94 2.29
C VAL A 68 9.37 5.38 3.42
N TYR A 69 9.44 4.69 4.54
CA TYR A 69 8.72 5.05 5.75
C TYR A 69 9.41 6.20 6.45
N MET A 70 8.60 7.11 6.98
CA MET A 70 9.03 8.23 7.80
C MET A 70 8.71 7.94 9.26
N ASP A 71 9.62 8.28 10.17
CA ASP A 71 9.39 8.14 11.60
C ASP A 71 10.11 9.26 12.36
N THR A 72 9.81 9.41 13.63
CA THR A 72 10.54 10.28 14.54
C THR A 72 11.92 9.67 14.87
N LYS A 73 12.80 10.45 15.44
CA LYS A 73 14.15 10.00 15.83
C LYS A 73 14.11 8.81 16.84
N ASP A 74 13.11 8.78 17.68
CA ASP A 74 12.86 7.74 18.70
C ASP A 74 11.91 6.64 18.23
N TYR A 75 11.62 6.56 16.93
CA TYR A 75 10.76 5.54 16.32
C TYR A 75 9.35 5.47 16.90
N LEU A 76 8.71 6.61 17.14
CA LEU A 76 7.38 6.70 17.72
C LEU A 76 6.35 5.85 16.97
N PHE A 77 6.30 5.97 15.63
CA PHE A 77 5.29 5.25 14.83
C PHE A 77 5.58 3.75 14.77
N TYR A 78 6.84 3.36 14.69
CA TYR A 78 7.24 1.96 14.79
C TYR A 78 6.81 1.37 16.14
N ASN A 79 7.11 2.06 17.24
CA ASN A 79 6.77 1.63 18.60
C ASN A 79 5.25 1.50 18.81
N GLN A 80 4.46 2.44 18.28
CA GLN A 80 2.99 2.35 18.28
C GLN A 80 2.51 1.06 17.61
N HIS A 81 3.13 0.67 16.48
CA HIS A 81 2.77 -0.55 15.76
C HIS A 81 3.26 -1.81 16.45
N GLN A 82 4.49 -1.82 16.97
CA GLN A 82 5.08 -2.96 17.66
C GLN A 82 4.27 -3.31 18.92
N ASN A 83 3.87 -2.30 19.68
CA ASN A 83 3.09 -2.44 20.90
C ASN A 83 1.57 -2.58 20.65
N LYS A 84 1.14 -2.66 19.38
CA LYS A 84 -0.26 -2.83 18.97
C LYS A 84 -1.21 -1.78 19.58
N LEU A 85 -0.73 -0.55 19.79
CA LEU A 85 -1.54 0.52 20.37
C LEU A 85 -2.82 0.73 19.55
N LYS A 86 -3.92 1.12 20.22
CA LYS A 86 -5.21 1.40 19.59
C LYS A 86 -5.09 2.55 18.59
N SER A 87 -4.42 3.63 18.98
CA SER A 87 -4.05 4.73 18.10
C SER A 87 -2.63 4.53 17.58
N ARG A 88 -2.46 4.49 16.26
CA ARG A 88 -1.16 4.30 15.62
C ARG A 88 -1.11 4.88 14.22
N THR A 89 0.01 5.49 13.92
CA THR A 89 0.27 6.23 12.68
C THR A 89 1.27 5.48 11.80
N LYS A 90 1.11 5.56 10.49
CA LYS A 90 2.13 5.23 9.48
C LYS A 90 2.24 6.36 8.48
N VAL A 91 3.46 6.81 8.26
CA VAL A 91 3.78 7.83 7.24
C VAL A 91 4.80 7.25 6.29
N ARG A 92 4.63 7.48 4.99
CA ARG A 92 5.58 7.03 3.99
C ARG A 92 5.49 7.82 2.70
N THR A 93 6.55 7.83 1.94
CA THR A 93 6.49 8.04 0.49
C THR A 93 6.33 6.69 -0.18
N ARG A 94 5.48 6.64 -1.20
CA ARG A 94 5.31 5.45 -2.05
C ARG A 94 5.48 5.83 -3.51
N TYR A 95 6.36 5.13 -4.17
CA TYR A 95 6.57 5.24 -5.60
C TYR A 95 6.07 3.98 -6.30
N TYR A 96 5.18 4.17 -7.25
CA TYR A 96 4.67 3.15 -8.15
C TYR A 96 5.56 3.16 -9.40
N VAL A 97 6.55 2.28 -9.42
CA VAL A 97 7.63 2.29 -10.43
C VAL A 97 7.06 2.20 -11.85
N ASP A 98 6.10 1.31 -12.07
CA ASP A 98 5.55 1.04 -13.40
C ASP A 98 4.70 2.19 -13.98
N SER A 99 4.15 3.05 -13.16
CA SER A 99 3.30 4.19 -13.58
C SER A 99 3.94 5.55 -13.34
N ASN A 100 5.16 5.58 -12.82
CA ASN A 100 5.89 6.81 -12.46
C ASN A 100 5.06 7.76 -11.55
N LEU A 101 4.27 7.19 -10.64
CA LEU A 101 3.44 7.95 -9.70
C LEU A 101 4.00 7.87 -8.29
N ALA A 102 4.10 8.99 -7.60
CA ALA A 102 4.57 9.04 -6.23
C ALA A 102 3.58 9.74 -5.30
N PHE A 103 3.38 9.16 -4.12
CA PHE A 103 2.46 9.67 -3.11
C PHE A 103 3.11 9.70 -1.73
N PHE A 104 2.88 10.78 -1.02
CA PHE A 104 3.09 10.84 0.42
C PHE A 104 1.80 10.39 1.08
N GLU A 105 1.87 9.32 1.85
CA GLU A 105 0.72 8.68 2.46
C GLU A 105 0.80 8.77 3.98
N TYR A 106 -0.23 9.30 4.58
CA TYR A 106 -0.49 9.27 6.01
C TYR A 106 -1.63 8.28 6.27
N LYS A 107 -1.39 7.29 7.10
CA LYS A 107 -2.42 6.33 7.52
C LYS A 107 -2.47 6.30 9.04
N GLN A 108 -3.65 6.52 9.58
CA GLN A 108 -3.92 6.36 11.00
C GLN A 108 -4.93 5.25 11.21
N LYS A 109 -4.69 4.47 12.24
CA LYS A 109 -5.71 3.62 12.84
C LYS A 109 -6.01 4.17 14.23
N ASN A 110 -7.27 4.44 14.51
CA ASN A 110 -7.73 4.87 15.81
C ASN A 110 -8.96 4.04 16.20
N ASP A 111 -8.84 3.25 17.26
CA ASP A 111 -9.88 2.38 17.82
C ASP A 111 -10.66 1.58 16.76
N GLY A 112 -9.93 0.89 15.89
CA GLY A 112 -10.50 0.07 14.81
C GLY A 112 -10.71 0.82 13.49
N ILE A 113 -10.97 2.12 13.51
CA ILE A 113 -11.19 2.95 12.32
C ILE A 113 -9.85 3.29 11.66
N THR A 114 -9.80 3.18 10.35
CA THR A 114 -8.60 3.54 9.57
C THR A 114 -8.90 4.71 8.66
N SER A 115 -8.17 5.81 8.84
CA SER A 115 -8.16 6.97 7.95
C SER A 115 -6.89 6.98 7.11
N LYS A 116 -7.01 7.43 5.86
CA LYS A 116 -5.90 7.51 4.93
C LYS A 116 -5.96 8.81 4.16
N TYR A 117 -4.85 9.55 4.19
CA TYR A 117 -4.65 10.80 3.48
C TYR A 117 -3.51 10.64 2.48
N ARG A 118 -3.63 11.26 1.32
CA ARG A 118 -2.66 11.22 0.23
C ARG A 118 -2.34 12.59 -0.31
N TYR A 119 -1.08 12.78 -0.63
CA TYR A 119 -0.56 13.93 -1.37
C TYR A 119 0.33 13.41 -2.50
N GLN A 120 0.00 13.73 -3.75
CA GLN A 120 0.82 13.38 -4.91
C GLN A 120 1.96 14.39 -5.06
N PHE A 121 3.15 13.91 -5.42
CA PHE A 121 4.35 14.74 -5.61
C PHE A 121 5.19 14.20 -6.79
N PRO A 122 6.12 15.00 -7.35
CA PRO A 122 7.04 14.56 -8.39
C PRO A 122 7.90 13.38 -7.93
N SER A 123 8.07 12.35 -8.78
CA SER A 123 8.73 11.10 -8.42
C SER A 123 10.18 11.28 -7.95
N GLU A 124 10.85 12.33 -8.42
CA GLU A 124 12.24 12.70 -8.06
C GLU A 124 12.38 13.05 -6.56
N GLU A 125 11.29 13.45 -5.92
CA GLU A 125 11.25 13.73 -4.50
C GLU A 125 10.99 12.48 -3.63
N HIS A 126 10.92 11.30 -4.24
CA HIS A 126 10.68 10.05 -3.50
C HIS A 126 11.78 9.79 -2.46
N GLY A 127 11.38 9.43 -1.25
CA GLY A 127 12.31 9.19 -0.14
C GLY A 127 12.73 10.44 0.64
N PHE A 128 12.43 11.63 0.16
CA PHE A 128 12.82 12.88 0.82
C PHE A 128 11.63 13.59 1.48
N MET A 129 11.88 14.25 2.61
CA MET A 129 10.93 15.17 3.23
C MET A 129 11.12 16.56 2.63
N THR A 130 10.19 16.96 1.75
CA THR A 130 10.18 18.29 1.16
C THR A 130 9.21 19.21 1.90
N ARG A 131 9.30 20.53 1.64
CA ARG A 131 8.42 21.53 2.25
C ARG A 131 6.93 21.24 2.00
N GLY A 132 6.57 20.75 0.80
CA GLY A 132 5.19 20.37 0.48
C GLY A 132 4.68 19.20 1.31
N LYS A 133 5.48 18.15 1.44
CA LYS A 133 5.16 16.97 2.26
C LYS A 133 5.06 17.33 3.74
N LYS A 134 5.97 18.21 4.23
CA LYS A 134 5.91 18.66 5.62
C LYS A 134 4.64 19.45 5.92
N ARG A 135 4.25 20.39 5.05
CA ARG A 135 2.97 21.13 5.21
C ARG A 135 1.77 20.19 5.23
N PHE A 136 1.73 19.23 4.31
CA PHE A 136 0.65 18.23 4.27
C PHE A 136 0.64 17.37 5.55
N PHE A 137 1.79 16.93 6.02
CA PHE A 137 1.91 16.16 7.26
C PHE A 137 1.43 16.96 8.46
N ASP A 138 1.89 18.22 8.60
CA ASP A 138 1.50 19.11 9.70
C ASP A 138 -0.02 19.35 9.69
N TRP A 139 -0.61 19.58 8.53
CA TRP A 139 -2.05 19.78 8.39
C TRP A 139 -2.84 18.52 8.78
N VAL A 140 -2.45 17.34 8.28
CA VAL A 140 -3.13 16.08 8.66
C VAL A 140 -2.97 15.82 10.15
N TRP A 141 -1.76 16.00 10.68
CA TRP A 141 -1.48 15.78 12.11
C TRP A 141 -2.36 16.64 13.00
N GLN A 142 -2.40 17.95 12.76
CA GLN A 142 -3.23 18.88 13.49
C GLN A 142 -4.73 18.55 13.41
N SER A 143 -5.20 18.12 12.25
CA SER A 143 -6.59 17.70 12.07
C SER A 143 -6.94 16.43 12.86
N VAL A 144 -5.96 15.56 13.08
CA VAL A 144 -6.13 14.28 13.74
C VAL A 144 -5.92 14.38 15.26
N TYR A 145 -4.96 15.19 15.70
CA TYR A 145 -4.55 15.32 17.10
C TYR A 145 -4.91 16.67 17.71
N SER A 146 -6.03 17.26 17.29
CA SER A 146 -6.61 18.47 17.93
C SER A 146 -5.62 19.62 18.08
N TRP A 147 -4.92 19.95 16.99
CA TRP A 147 -3.98 21.08 16.91
C TRP A 147 -2.66 20.91 17.66
N GLU A 148 -2.33 19.71 18.12
CA GLU A 148 -1.00 19.45 18.65
C GLU A 148 0.08 19.68 17.58
N LYS A 149 1.24 20.17 18.01
CA LYS A 149 2.39 20.36 17.12
C LYS A 149 2.84 19.01 16.54
N ALA A 150 2.93 18.92 15.22
CA ALA A 150 3.42 17.74 14.56
C ALA A 150 4.89 17.45 14.93
N PRO A 151 5.25 16.18 15.18
CA PRO A 151 6.63 15.81 15.47
C PRO A 151 7.51 15.97 14.23
N GLU A 152 8.81 16.13 14.46
CA GLU A 152 9.80 16.04 13.39
C GLU A 152 9.92 14.58 12.92
N ILE A 153 9.82 14.36 11.61
CA ILE A 153 9.95 13.03 11.00
C ILE A 153 10.97 13.04 9.87
N SER A 154 11.64 11.92 9.70
CA SER A 154 12.67 11.72 8.68
C SER A 154 12.58 10.31 8.08
N PRO A 155 13.23 10.05 6.92
CA PRO A 155 13.31 8.71 6.35
C PRO A 155 13.92 7.71 7.35
N SER A 156 13.24 6.57 7.52
CA SER A 156 13.61 5.54 8.51
C SER A 156 13.87 4.19 7.85
N ILE A 157 12.90 3.64 7.14
CA ILE A 157 13.01 2.30 6.52
C ILE A 157 12.58 2.37 5.06
N LYS A 158 13.42 1.81 4.18
CA LYS A 158 13.07 1.56 2.78
C LYS A 158 12.60 0.13 2.58
N THR A 159 11.52 -0.05 1.82
CA THR A 159 11.03 -1.37 1.40
C THR A 159 10.72 -1.37 -0.08
N ASN A 160 11.19 -2.39 -0.79
CA ASN A 160 10.84 -2.65 -2.18
C ASN A 160 10.17 -4.02 -2.29
N TYR A 161 9.07 -4.11 -3.03
CA TYR A 161 8.38 -5.37 -3.26
C TYR A 161 7.57 -5.35 -4.56
N LYS A 162 7.29 -6.52 -5.08
CA LYS A 162 6.36 -6.73 -6.19
C LYS A 162 5.00 -7.13 -5.67
N ARG A 163 3.94 -6.65 -6.31
CA ARG A 163 2.56 -6.93 -5.94
C ARG A 163 1.75 -7.41 -7.13
N ILE A 164 0.94 -8.45 -6.89
CA ILE A 164 -0.16 -8.88 -7.75
C ILE A 164 -1.45 -8.51 -7.01
N THR A 165 -2.39 -7.87 -7.69
CA THR A 165 -3.71 -7.59 -7.12
C THR A 165 -4.72 -8.50 -7.79
N MET A 166 -5.44 -9.27 -6.99
CA MET A 166 -6.45 -10.21 -7.43
C MET A 166 -7.81 -9.84 -6.84
N VAL A 167 -8.84 -10.13 -7.60
CA VAL A 167 -10.23 -9.82 -7.26
C VAL A 167 -11.07 -11.06 -7.55
N SER A 168 -11.94 -11.47 -6.61
CA SER A 168 -12.89 -12.55 -6.85
C SER A 168 -13.82 -12.20 -8.01
N LYS A 169 -14.18 -13.16 -8.83
CA LYS A 169 -15.23 -12.99 -9.86
C LYS A 169 -16.64 -12.94 -9.27
N ASN A 170 -16.82 -13.57 -8.12
CA ASN A 170 -18.09 -13.62 -7.40
C ASN A 170 -18.08 -12.53 -6.31
N TRP A 171 -18.41 -11.30 -6.71
CA TRP A 171 -18.59 -10.15 -5.83
C TRP A 171 -20.04 -10.00 -5.39
N GLU A 172 -20.69 -11.07 -5.11
CA GLU A 172 -22.01 -11.00 -4.49
C GLU A 172 -21.82 -11.09 -2.98
N GLU A 173 -21.98 -9.89 -2.34
CA GLU A 173 -22.23 -9.55 -0.94
C GLU A 173 -21.27 -10.03 0.15
#